data_722d7e83745625e1139b87c077a63bee
#
_entry.id   722d7e83745625e1139b87c077a63bee
#
_cell.length_a   1.000
_cell.length_b   1.000
_cell.length_c   1.000
_cell.angle_alpha   90.00
_cell.angle_beta   90.00
_cell.angle_gamma   90.00
#
_symmetry.space_group_name_H-M   'P 1'
#
loop_
_entity.id
_entity.type
_entity.pdbx_description
1 polymer ?
#
loop_
_entity_poly.entity_id
_entity_poly.type
_entity_poly.pdbx_seq_one_letter_code
_entity_poly.pdbx_strand_id
1 'polypeptide(L)'
;MKEIIKKDIEAYAREYGLLGDKAIRREDDKAKGFALFKAWLHLMLHNRSFRSLYYYRKGKWAKLYSWLLPGESTLHLPRTCQIGTGTLFFHSYGTTLNAWSVGENCRITCNITLGDKAGGRPAIGNRVEILPGAVIAGDVTIGDDCVIGPNAVVYKSVPANCVVVGNPGYILKENGVIVNRKL
;
A
#
# COMPACT_ATOMS: atom_id res chain seq x y z
N MET A 1 -15.31 -9.51 2.43
CA MET A 1 -14.60 -9.49 1.11
C MET A 1 -15.15 -8.41 0.17
N LYS A 2 -16.47 -8.34 -0.10
CA LYS A 2 -17.05 -7.32 -1.01
C LYS A 2 -16.74 -5.88 -0.54
N GLU A 3 -16.87 -5.60 0.74
CA GLU A 3 -16.64 -4.27 1.30
C GLU A 3 -15.16 -3.83 1.24
N ILE A 4 -14.23 -4.75 1.50
CA ILE A 4 -12.78 -4.49 1.39
C ILE A 4 -12.43 -4.06 -0.05
N ILE A 5 -12.90 -4.81 -1.04
CA ILE A 5 -12.65 -4.51 -2.46
C ILE A 5 -13.27 -3.17 -2.84
N LYS A 6 -14.45 -2.84 -2.33
CA LYS A 6 -15.10 -1.55 -2.57
C LYS A 6 -14.24 -0.39 -2.05
N LYS A 7 -13.73 -0.49 -0.83
CA LYS A 7 -12.80 0.52 -0.26
C LYS A 7 -11.52 0.67 -1.09
N ASP A 8 -10.95 -0.45 -1.56
CA ASP A 8 -9.78 -0.39 -2.44
C ASP A 8 -10.11 0.32 -3.77
N ILE A 9 -11.28 0.03 -4.39
CA ILE A 9 -11.73 0.71 -5.61
C ILE A 9 -11.91 2.21 -5.34
N GLU A 10 -12.55 2.59 -4.24
CA GLU A 10 -12.77 3.99 -3.86
C GLU A 10 -11.44 4.74 -3.68
N ALA A 11 -10.46 4.13 -3.02
CA ALA A 11 -9.13 4.72 -2.81
C ALA A 11 -8.40 4.96 -4.14
N TYR A 12 -8.31 3.93 -4.99
CA TYR A 12 -7.70 4.05 -6.31
C TYR A 12 -8.45 5.03 -7.21
N ALA A 13 -9.78 5.00 -7.19
CA ALA A 13 -10.59 5.89 -8.02
C ALA A 13 -10.44 7.37 -7.64
N ARG A 14 -10.21 7.69 -6.37
CA ARG A 14 -9.86 9.05 -5.93
C ARG A 14 -8.48 9.44 -6.44
N GLU A 15 -7.49 8.60 -6.20
CA GLU A 15 -6.09 8.86 -6.59
C GLU A 15 -5.94 9.14 -8.09
N TYR A 16 -6.68 8.38 -8.92
CA TYR A 16 -6.64 8.53 -10.37
C TYR A 16 -7.72 9.46 -10.94
N GLY A 17 -8.45 10.19 -10.09
CA GLY A 17 -9.47 11.15 -10.53
C GLY A 17 -10.67 10.54 -11.25
N LEU A 18 -10.90 9.23 -11.10
CA LEU A 18 -12.01 8.51 -11.74
C LEU A 18 -13.36 8.77 -11.06
N LEU A 19 -13.32 9.12 -9.77
CA LEU A 19 -14.48 9.45 -8.96
C LEU A 19 -14.19 10.69 -8.13
N GLY A 20 -14.93 11.76 -8.35
CA GLY A 20 -14.93 12.92 -7.48
C GLY A 20 -15.64 12.62 -6.15
N ASP A 21 -15.33 13.40 -5.10
CA ASP A 21 -15.92 13.23 -3.76
C ASP A 21 -17.45 13.25 -3.76
N LYS A 22 -18.08 14.04 -4.65
CA LYS A 22 -19.53 14.08 -4.83
C LYS A 22 -20.11 12.74 -5.30
N ALA A 23 -19.39 11.98 -6.12
CA ALA A 23 -19.84 10.67 -6.60
C ALA A 23 -19.77 9.60 -5.51
N ILE A 24 -18.77 9.70 -4.62
CA ILE A 24 -18.58 8.77 -3.49
C ILE A 24 -19.59 9.02 -2.39
N ARG A 25 -19.98 10.30 -2.18
CA ARG A 25 -20.95 10.72 -1.14
C ARG A 25 -22.42 10.68 -1.58
N ARG A 26 -22.71 10.16 -2.79
CA ARG A 26 -24.11 10.03 -3.25
C ARG A 26 -24.92 9.12 -2.34
N GLU A 27 -26.12 9.55 -2.02
CA GLU A 27 -27.10 8.77 -1.25
C GLU A 27 -27.80 7.71 -2.11
N ASP A 28 -27.84 7.89 -3.44
CA ASP A 28 -28.39 6.92 -4.37
C ASP A 28 -27.42 5.74 -4.58
N ASP A 29 -27.72 4.63 -3.94
CA ASP A 29 -26.93 3.39 -3.97
C ASP A 29 -26.74 2.81 -5.39
N LYS A 30 -27.74 2.96 -6.27
CA LYS A 30 -27.64 2.46 -7.67
C LYS A 30 -26.68 3.31 -8.47
N ALA A 31 -26.77 4.64 -8.39
CA ALA A 31 -25.85 5.55 -9.09
C ALA A 31 -24.43 5.42 -8.56
N LYS A 32 -24.25 5.27 -7.25
CA LYS A 32 -22.95 4.98 -6.62
C LYS A 32 -22.39 3.64 -7.08
N GLY A 33 -23.21 2.59 -7.09
CA GLY A 33 -22.83 1.26 -7.56
C GLY A 33 -22.35 1.26 -9.02
N PHE A 34 -23.04 1.98 -9.90
CA PHE A 34 -22.66 2.10 -11.31
C PHE A 34 -21.35 2.89 -11.51
N ALA A 35 -21.16 3.97 -10.74
CA ALA A 35 -19.92 4.76 -10.76
C ALA A 35 -18.72 3.92 -10.30
N LEU A 36 -18.87 3.15 -9.22
CA LEU A 36 -17.83 2.23 -8.74
C LEU A 36 -17.53 1.11 -9.74
N PHE A 37 -18.55 0.59 -10.42
CA PHE A 37 -18.34 -0.43 -11.46
C PHE A 37 -17.52 0.13 -12.63
N LYS A 38 -17.82 1.35 -13.10
CA LYS A 38 -17.02 2.02 -14.14
C LYS A 38 -15.57 2.22 -13.71
N ALA A 39 -15.37 2.69 -12.47
CA ALA A 39 -14.03 2.88 -11.90
C ALA A 39 -13.28 1.54 -11.81
N TRP A 40 -13.92 0.50 -11.30
CA TRP A 40 -13.36 -0.84 -11.25
C TRP A 40 -12.94 -1.36 -12.64
N LEU A 41 -13.82 -1.20 -13.64
CA LEU A 41 -13.54 -1.63 -15.01
C LEU A 41 -12.33 -0.88 -15.58
N HIS A 42 -12.29 0.44 -15.41
CA HIS A 42 -11.15 1.26 -15.83
C HIS A 42 -9.84 0.81 -15.16
N LEU A 43 -9.86 0.60 -13.84
CA LEU A 43 -8.70 0.14 -13.08
C LEU A 43 -8.25 -1.26 -13.51
N MET A 44 -9.19 -2.17 -13.75
CA MET A 44 -8.89 -3.52 -14.25
C MET A 44 -8.25 -3.49 -15.63
N LEU A 45 -8.61 -2.57 -16.50
CA LEU A 45 -8.04 -2.46 -17.85
C LEU A 45 -6.68 -1.75 -17.86
N HIS A 46 -6.48 -0.72 -17.05
CA HIS A 46 -5.36 0.20 -17.20
C HIS A 46 -4.35 0.20 -16.03
N ASN A 47 -4.67 -0.44 -14.88
CA ASN A 47 -3.81 -0.39 -13.70
C ASN A 47 -3.34 -1.77 -13.24
N ARG A 48 -2.08 -2.13 -13.55
CA ARG A 48 -1.51 -3.43 -13.18
C ARG A 48 -1.36 -3.62 -11.67
N SER A 49 -0.98 -2.56 -10.94
CA SER A 49 -0.83 -2.61 -9.48
C SER A 49 -2.16 -2.86 -8.78
N PHE A 50 -3.24 -2.19 -9.24
CA PHE A 50 -4.59 -2.47 -8.77
C PHE A 50 -5.00 -3.92 -9.04
N ARG A 51 -4.73 -4.46 -10.24
CA ARG A 51 -5.02 -5.87 -10.55
C ARG A 51 -4.33 -6.83 -9.59
N SER A 52 -3.05 -6.58 -9.25
CA SER A 52 -2.31 -7.42 -8.30
C SER A 52 -2.97 -7.43 -6.92
N LEU A 53 -3.35 -6.26 -6.39
CA LEU A 53 -4.09 -6.16 -5.13
C LEU A 53 -5.47 -6.83 -5.22
N TYR A 54 -6.20 -6.59 -6.31
CA TYR A 54 -7.50 -7.22 -6.54
C TYR A 54 -7.41 -8.75 -6.56
N TYR A 55 -6.39 -9.33 -7.23
CA TYR A 55 -6.14 -10.76 -7.26
C TYR A 55 -5.69 -11.29 -5.90
N TYR A 56 -4.90 -10.53 -5.18
CA TYR A 56 -4.58 -10.84 -3.79
C TYR A 56 -5.86 -10.95 -2.93
N ARG A 57 -6.82 -10.03 -3.04
CA ARG A 57 -8.11 -10.07 -2.32
C ARG A 57 -8.98 -11.26 -2.75
N LYS A 58 -9.04 -11.56 -4.04
CA LYS A 58 -9.87 -12.64 -4.60
C LYS A 58 -9.35 -14.04 -4.32
N GLY A 59 -8.08 -14.20 -3.99
CA GLY A 59 -7.51 -15.48 -3.65
C GLY A 59 -7.45 -16.46 -4.81
N LYS A 60 -7.79 -17.72 -4.54
CA LYS A 60 -7.72 -18.82 -5.51
C LYS A 60 -8.55 -18.54 -6.79
N TRP A 61 -9.64 -17.82 -6.67
CA TRP A 61 -10.53 -17.49 -7.77
C TRP A 61 -9.90 -16.56 -8.83
N ALA A 62 -8.87 -15.80 -8.43
CA ALA A 62 -8.15 -14.94 -9.37
C ALA A 62 -7.48 -15.72 -10.51
N LYS A 63 -7.09 -16.97 -10.27
CA LYS A 63 -6.43 -17.81 -11.29
C LYS A 63 -7.28 -18.03 -12.55
N LEU A 64 -8.62 -17.93 -12.46
CA LEU A 64 -9.53 -18.13 -13.57
C LEU A 64 -9.44 -17.05 -14.65
N TYR A 65 -8.99 -15.85 -14.31
CA TYR A 65 -8.98 -14.69 -15.22
C TYR A 65 -7.70 -13.82 -15.16
N SER A 66 -6.80 -14.08 -14.22
CA SER A 66 -5.55 -13.33 -14.11
C SER A 66 -4.59 -13.53 -15.28
N TRP A 67 -4.72 -14.62 -16.02
CA TRP A 67 -3.96 -14.88 -17.24
C TRP A 67 -4.37 -13.96 -18.39
N LEU A 68 -5.64 -13.54 -18.45
CA LEU A 68 -6.17 -12.63 -19.48
C LEU A 68 -5.76 -11.17 -19.20
N LEU A 69 -5.79 -10.76 -17.95
CA LEU A 69 -5.42 -9.41 -17.50
C LEU A 69 -4.35 -9.51 -16.39
N PRO A 70 -3.08 -9.73 -16.73
CA PRO A 70 -2.05 -9.94 -15.73
C PRO A 70 -1.85 -8.70 -14.84
N GLY A 71 -1.58 -8.92 -13.56
CA GLY A 71 -1.15 -7.89 -12.63
C GLY A 71 0.28 -7.42 -12.90
N GLU A 72 0.86 -6.69 -11.94
CA GLU A 72 2.28 -6.33 -11.97
C GLU A 72 3.12 -7.56 -11.59
N SER A 73 3.95 -8.01 -12.54
CA SER A 73 4.70 -9.27 -12.41
C SER A 73 5.81 -9.21 -11.36
N THR A 74 6.33 -8.02 -11.10
CA THR A 74 7.43 -7.78 -10.16
C THR A 74 6.95 -7.30 -8.79
N LEU A 75 5.63 -7.25 -8.57
CA LEU A 75 5.02 -6.98 -7.27
C LEU A 75 4.72 -8.29 -6.54
N HIS A 76 5.47 -8.56 -5.48
CA HIS A 76 5.28 -9.75 -4.66
C HIS A 76 4.41 -9.47 -3.43
N LEU A 77 3.18 -10.00 -3.42
CA LEU A 77 2.21 -9.92 -2.32
C LEU A 77 1.99 -11.31 -1.71
N PRO A 78 2.79 -11.72 -0.70
CA PRO A 78 2.63 -13.03 -0.09
C PRO A 78 1.34 -13.10 0.71
N ARG A 79 0.68 -14.24 0.70
CA ARG A 79 -0.56 -14.49 1.45
C ARG A 79 -0.39 -14.40 2.97
N THR A 80 0.83 -14.48 3.44
CA THR A 80 1.18 -14.34 4.86
C THR A 80 1.22 -12.91 5.34
N CYS A 81 1.27 -11.92 4.43
CA CYS A 81 1.20 -10.50 4.76
C CYS A 81 -0.27 -10.07 4.79
N GLN A 82 -0.74 -9.53 5.89
CA GLN A 82 -2.08 -8.94 5.97
C GLN A 82 -2.03 -7.51 5.41
N ILE A 83 -2.88 -7.18 4.43
CA ILE A 83 -2.91 -5.85 3.82
C ILE A 83 -4.25 -5.20 4.14
N GLY A 84 -4.21 -4.05 4.81
CA GLY A 84 -5.37 -3.23 5.17
C GLY A 84 -6.10 -2.65 3.95
N THR A 85 -7.31 -2.17 4.15
CA THR A 85 -8.17 -1.59 3.10
C THR A 85 -7.66 -0.23 2.65
N GLY A 86 -7.93 0.12 1.40
CA GLY A 86 -7.55 1.43 0.85
C GLY A 86 -6.05 1.62 0.61
N THR A 87 -5.24 0.55 0.75
CA THR A 87 -3.80 0.61 0.47
C THR A 87 -3.57 0.76 -1.03
N LEU A 88 -2.78 1.76 -1.42
CA LEU A 88 -2.43 2.08 -2.80
C LEU A 88 -1.04 1.55 -3.15
N PHE A 89 -0.95 0.79 -4.23
CA PHE A 89 0.30 0.41 -4.86
C PHE A 89 0.53 1.30 -6.08
N PHE A 90 1.49 2.21 -5.97
CA PHE A 90 1.75 3.22 -6.98
C PHE A 90 3.04 2.91 -7.74
N HIS A 91 2.93 2.57 -9.04
CA HIS A 91 4.08 2.13 -9.85
C HIS A 91 4.90 1.01 -9.18
N SER A 92 4.24 0.03 -8.59
CA SER A 92 4.78 -0.91 -7.62
C SER A 92 5.70 -2.01 -8.18
N TYR A 93 6.33 -1.78 -9.33
CA TYR A 93 7.34 -2.71 -9.87
C TYR A 93 8.52 -2.87 -8.90
N GLY A 94 9.14 -4.05 -8.89
CA GLY A 94 10.28 -4.37 -8.04
C GLY A 94 9.97 -4.37 -6.54
N THR A 95 8.70 -4.47 -6.15
CA THR A 95 8.27 -4.35 -4.74
C THR A 95 7.96 -5.70 -4.12
N THR A 96 8.55 -5.95 -2.96
CA THR A 96 8.34 -7.18 -2.17
C THR A 96 7.84 -6.84 -0.77
N LEU A 97 6.68 -7.40 -0.39
CA LEU A 97 6.06 -7.18 0.92
C LEU A 97 6.16 -8.42 1.83
N ASN A 98 7.36 -8.81 2.23
CA ASN A 98 7.53 -9.85 3.24
C ASN A 98 7.41 -9.25 4.66
N ALA A 99 6.20 -8.82 5.01
CA ALA A 99 5.81 -8.20 6.27
C ALA A 99 4.76 -9.04 7.01
N TRP A 100 4.58 -8.84 8.31
CA TRP A 100 3.43 -9.36 9.04
C TRP A 100 2.14 -8.67 8.59
N SER A 101 2.17 -7.34 8.56
CA SER A 101 1.01 -6.55 8.17
C SER A 101 1.41 -5.23 7.53
N VAL A 102 0.51 -4.73 6.69
CA VAL A 102 0.44 -3.36 6.21
C VAL A 102 -0.95 -2.84 6.60
N GLY A 103 -1.00 -1.71 7.28
CA GLY A 103 -2.23 -1.12 7.76
C GLY A 103 -3.13 -0.56 6.65
N GLU A 104 -4.16 0.17 7.05
CA GLU A 104 -5.13 0.77 6.14
C GLU A 104 -4.61 2.08 5.53
N ASN A 105 -5.09 2.39 4.32
CA ASN A 105 -4.83 3.65 3.61
C ASN A 105 -3.33 3.96 3.44
N CYS A 106 -2.49 2.94 3.37
CA CYS A 106 -1.08 3.09 3.10
C CYS A 106 -0.81 3.37 1.62
N ARG A 107 0.30 4.05 1.34
CA ARG A 107 0.80 4.31 -0.01
C ARG A 107 2.16 3.66 -0.19
N ILE A 108 2.26 2.70 -1.10
CA ILE A 108 3.47 1.93 -1.35
C ILE A 108 3.87 2.12 -2.81
N THR A 109 5.09 2.61 -3.01
CA THR A 109 5.61 2.93 -4.35
C THR A 109 6.46 1.79 -4.93
N CYS A 110 7.41 2.11 -5.80
CA CYS A 110 8.24 1.12 -6.48
C CYS A 110 9.53 0.77 -5.73
N ASN A 111 10.10 -0.40 -6.06
CA ASN A 111 11.39 -0.87 -5.55
C ASN A 111 11.46 -0.93 -4.02
N ILE A 112 10.33 -1.22 -3.36
CA ILE A 112 10.25 -1.35 -1.91
C ILE A 112 10.61 -2.77 -1.50
N THR A 113 11.40 -2.89 -0.44
CA THR A 113 11.66 -4.17 0.21
C THR A 113 11.19 -4.13 1.66
N LEU A 114 10.09 -4.82 1.96
CA LEU A 114 9.76 -5.21 3.32
C LEU A 114 10.31 -6.63 3.52
N GLY A 115 11.30 -6.79 4.37
CA GLY A 115 12.09 -8.01 4.43
C GLY A 115 12.17 -8.65 5.82
N ASP A 116 12.33 -9.98 5.81
CA ASP A 116 12.70 -10.73 6.99
C ASP A 116 14.17 -10.48 7.35
N LYS A 117 14.46 -10.38 8.63
CA LYS A 117 15.81 -10.41 9.18
C LYS A 117 15.80 -11.22 10.47
N ALA A 118 16.55 -12.31 10.50
CA ALA A 118 16.66 -13.21 11.65
C ALA A 118 15.30 -13.75 12.16
N GLY A 119 14.35 -14.01 11.22
CA GLY A 119 13.03 -14.55 11.53
C GLY A 119 11.98 -13.51 11.91
N GLY A 120 12.35 -12.23 12.00
CA GLY A 120 11.43 -11.13 12.26
C GLY A 120 11.04 -10.38 10.98
N ARG A 121 9.77 -10.03 10.86
CA ARG A 121 9.22 -9.28 9.73
C ARG A 121 8.64 -7.95 10.18
N PRO A 122 8.68 -6.90 9.35
CA PRO A 122 8.11 -5.63 9.72
C PRO A 122 6.58 -5.67 9.84
N ALA A 123 6.05 -4.83 10.73
CA ALA A 123 4.64 -4.49 10.83
C ALA A 123 4.49 -3.00 10.53
N ILE A 124 3.64 -2.67 9.56
CA ILE A 124 3.42 -1.29 9.10
C ILE A 124 2.05 -0.83 9.61
N GLY A 125 2.01 0.33 10.23
CA GLY A 125 0.80 0.99 10.71
C GLY A 125 -0.09 1.52 9.60
N ASN A 126 -1.07 2.34 9.97
CA ASN A 126 -2.04 2.94 9.05
C ASN A 126 -1.51 4.24 8.45
N ARG A 127 -1.97 4.59 7.24
CA ARG A 127 -1.64 5.85 6.55
C ARG A 127 -0.13 6.10 6.41
N VAL A 128 0.63 5.00 6.33
CA VAL A 128 2.08 5.06 6.13
C VAL A 128 2.36 5.21 4.63
N GLU A 129 3.23 6.16 4.30
CA GLU A 129 3.74 6.34 2.95
C GLU A 129 5.17 5.80 2.86
N ILE A 130 5.41 4.87 1.92
CA ILE A 130 6.72 4.28 1.68
C ILE A 130 7.15 4.65 0.28
N LEU A 131 8.22 5.46 0.20
CA LEU A 131 8.72 6.07 -1.02
C LEU A 131 9.77 5.19 -1.73
N PRO A 132 10.05 5.45 -3.02
CA PRO A 132 10.82 4.55 -3.87
C PRO A 132 12.17 4.12 -3.30
N GLY A 133 12.47 2.84 -3.43
CA GLY A 133 13.76 2.27 -3.02
C GLY A 133 13.92 2.05 -1.52
N ALA A 134 12.92 2.34 -0.70
CA ALA A 134 13.01 2.14 0.74
C ALA A 134 13.11 0.65 1.12
N VAL A 135 13.91 0.37 2.14
CA VAL A 135 14.12 -0.97 2.70
C VAL A 135 13.76 -0.95 4.19
N ILE A 136 12.83 -1.80 4.60
CA ILE A 136 12.43 -1.99 6.00
C ILE A 136 12.60 -3.46 6.32
N ALA A 137 13.49 -3.81 7.25
CA ALA A 137 13.81 -5.21 7.51
C ALA A 137 13.95 -5.54 8.99
N GLY A 138 13.50 -6.74 9.35
CA GLY A 138 13.56 -7.28 10.70
C GLY A 138 12.26 -7.12 11.49
N ASP A 139 12.30 -7.46 12.77
CA ASP A 139 11.18 -7.32 13.70
C ASP A 139 11.02 -5.86 14.14
N VAL A 140 10.49 -5.05 13.23
CA VAL A 140 10.32 -3.61 13.43
C VAL A 140 8.87 -3.20 13.22
N THR A 141 8.42 -2.21 13.96
CA THR A 141 7.10 -1.60 13.81
C THR A 141 7.26 -0.18 13.30
N ILE A 142 6.57 0.14 12.22
CA ILE A 142 6.41 1.52 11.73
C ILE A 142 5.06 2.02 12.23
N GLY A 143 5.07 3.07 13.03
CA GLY A 143 3.85 3.67 13.57
C GLY A 143 2.97 4.32 12.50
N ASP A 144 1.75 4.68 12.88
CA ASP A 144 0.78 5.34 12.00
C ASP A 144 1.31 6.69 11.50
N ASP A 145 0.81 7.14 10.34
CA ASP A 145 1.10 8.46 9.77
C ASP A 145 2.61 8.74 9.53
N CYS A 146 3.39 7.68 9.32
CA CYS A 146 4.81 7.81 9.01
C CYS A 146 5.05 7.96 7.51
N VAL A 147 6.12 8.69 7.17
CA VAL A 147 6.68 8.76 5.82
C VAL A 147 8.09 8.16 5.84
N ILE A 148 8.28 7.09 5.08
CA ILE A 148 9.60 6.48 4.86
C ILE A 148 10.12 7.00 3.53
N GLY A 149 11.11 7.87 3.61
CA GLY A 149 11.67 8.59 2.47
C GLY A 149 12.36 7.69 1.43
N PRO A 150 12.65 8.22 0.24
CA PRO A 150 13.26 7.44 -0.82
C PRO A 150 14.64 6.92 -0.39
N ASN A 151 14.92 5.65 -0.75
CA ASN A 151 16.16 4.94 -0.41
C ASN A 151 16.48 4.88 1.10
N ALA A 152 15.52 5.16 1.98
CA ALA A 152 15.71 5.01 3.42
C ALA A 152 15.83 3.54 3.81
N VAL A 153 16.76 3.24 4.73
CA VAL A 153 17.00 1.88 5.22
C VAL A 153 16.70 1.82 6.71
N VAL A 154 15.66 1.06 7.08
CA VAL A 154 15.08 1.03 8.42
C VAL A 154 15.23 -0.36 9.05
N TYR A 155 15.97 -0.44 10.15
CA TYR A 155 16.19 -1.66 10.94
C TYR A 155 15.74 -1.53 12.39
N LYS A 156 15.11 -0.44 12.76
CA LYS A 156 14.58 -0.20 14.11
C LYS A 156 13.17 0.37 14.01
N SER A 157 12.37 0.14 15.03
CA SER A 157 10.99 0.64 15.09
C SER A 157 10.94 2.17 15.08
N VAL A 158 9.92 2.69 14.42
CA VAL A 158 9.68 4.11 14.20
C VAL A 158 8.37 4.49 14.89
N PRO A 159 8.35 5.48 15.79
CA PRO A 159 7.12 6.01 16.37
C PRO A 159 6.17 6.57 15.31
N ALA A 160 4.90 6.75 15.67
CA ALA A 160 3.92 7.40 14.78
C ALA A 160 4.30 8.86 14.46
N ASN A 161 3.73 9.39 13.37
CA ASN A 161 3.92 10.78 12.92
C ASN A 161 5.38 11.17 12.63
N CYS A 162 6.18 10.22 12.15
CA CYS A 162 7.60 10.42 11.86
C CYS A 162 7.89 10.46 10.35
N VAL A 163 8.88 11.24 9.98
CA VAL A 163 9.52 11.19 8.66
C VAL A 163 10.92 10.63 8.82
N VAL A 164 11.17 9.49 8.16
CA VAL A 164 12.47 8.79 8.20
C VAL A 164 13.16 8.93 6.84
N VAL A 165 14.44 9.26 6.85
CA VAL A 165 15.26 9.39 5.64
C VAL A 165 16.65 8.80 5.85
N GLY A 166 17.36 8.51 4.77
CA GLY A 166 18.77 8.14 4.78
C GLY A 166 19.07 6.64 4.90
N ASN A 167 20.36 6.31 4.74
CA ASN A 167 20.92 4.97 4.88
C ASN A 167 22.24 5.03 5.66
N PRO A 168 22.29 4.56 6.92
CA PRO A 168 21.17 4.06 7.71
C PRO A 168 20.10 5.12 7.98
N GLY A 169 18.85 4.67 8.20
CA GLY A 169 17.73 5.57 8.44
C GLY A 169 17.88 6.39 9.70
N TYR A 170 17.41 7.63 9.67
CA TYR A 170 17.23 8.48 10.84
C TYR A 170 15.87 9.20 10.76
N ILE A 171 15.31 9.56 11.92
CA ILE A 171 14.07 10.34 11.98
C ILE A 171 14.43 11.81 11.72
N LEU A 172 14.03 12.29 10.54
CA LEU A 172 14.18 13.69 10.17
C LEU A 172 13.18 14.58 10.91
N LYS A 173 11.91 14.13 10.96
CA LYS A 173 10.81 14.83 11.63
C LYS A 173 10.03 13.88 12.54
N GLU A 174 9.52 14.42 13.64
CA GLU A 174 8.60 13.77 14.56
C GLU A 174 7.52 14.78 14.95
N ASN A 175 6.24 14.39 14.78
CA ASN A 175 5.09 15.28 14.97
C ASN A 175 5.23 16.64 14.26
N GLY A 176 5.76 16.64 13.03
CA GLY A 176 5.96 17.85 12.23
C GLY A 176 7.21 18.67 12.55
N VAL A 177 7.92 18.37 13.64
CA VAL A 177 9.14 19.10 14.09
C VAL A 177 10.39 18.38 13.60
N ILE A 178 11.40 19.13 13.13
CA ILE A 178 12.70 18.59 12.71
C ILE A 178 13.49 18.20 13.96
N VAL A 179 13.87 16.92 14.07
CA VAL A 179 14.59 16.37 15.24
C VAL A 179 15.96 15.76 14.89
N ASN A 180 16.17 15.31 13.65
CA ASN A 180 17.42 14.69 13.17
C ASN A 180 17.95 13.58 14.10
N ARG A 181 17.07 12.70 14.59
CA ARG A 181 17.41 11.63 15.54
C ARG A 181 17.78 10.35 14.82
N LYS A 182 18.92 9.74 15.16
CA LYS A 182 19.32 8.42 14.68
C LYS A 182 18.34 7.34 15.15
N LEU A 183 18.01 6.41 14.26
CA LEU A 183 17.26 5.19 14.59
C LEU A 183 18.11 4.15 15.33
#